data_19a3b159b4b4228d332c390bfd686588
#
_entry.id   19a3b159b4b4228d332c390bfd686588
#
_cell.length_a   1.000
_cell.length_b   1.000
_cell.length_c   1.000
_cell.angle_alpha   90.00
_cell.angle_beta   90.00
_cell.angle_gamma   90.00
#
_symmetry.space_group_name_H-M   'P 1'
#
loop_
_entity.id
_entity.type
_entity.pdbx_description
1 polymer ?
#
loop_
_entity_poly.entity_id
_entity_poly.type
_entity_poly.pdbx_seq_one_letter_code
_entity_poly.pdbx_strand_id
1 'polypeptide(L)'
;MTMLFATVQITFAQRTLPKIDLKTMENTATSTAAFDNDGKPIVISFWATWCKPCVKELNTIAEEYEDWVDETGVKIIAVSIDDSRNMSKVKPKVNAEMWEYEIYCDPNRDFARAMGVSSVPHTFLLNSNKEIVWQHKGYVDGDEIELYEKIEELAH
;
A
#
# COMPACT_ATOMS: atom_id res chain seq x y z
N MET A 1 -51.15 13.35 -12.74
CA MET A 1 -50.56 12.55 -11.64
C MET A 1 -49.11 12.21 -12.02
N THR A 2 -48.18 13.04 -11.55
CA THR A 2 -46.77 12.97 -11.95
C THR A 2 -46.02 12.10 -10.92
N MET A 3 -45.61 10.90 -11.33
CA MET A 3 -44.82 10.03 -10.48
C MET A 3 -43.36 10.54 -10.44
N LEU A 4 -42.93 11.03 -9.27
CA LEU A 4 -41.52 11.33 -8.99
C LEU A 4 -40.83 10.02 -8.69
N PHE A 5 -39.92 9.55 -9.60
CA PHE A 5 -39.00 8.48 -9.30
C PHE A 5 -37.84 9.04 -8.47
N ALA A 6 -37.86 8.76 -7.18
CA ALA A 6 -36.70 9.03 -6.34
C ALA A 6 -35.62 7.98 -6.66
N THR A 7 -34.55 8.39 -7.35
CA THR A 7 -33.36 7.57 -7.54
C THR A 7 -32.60 7.52 -6.22
N VAL A 8 -32.64 6.37 -5.54
CA VAL A 8 -31.78 6.10 -4.38
C VAL A 8 -30.35 5.95 -4.88
N GLN A 9 -29.53 6.96 -4.70
CA GLN A 9 -28.09 6.83 -4.93
C GLN A 9 -27.49 6.11 -3.73
N ILE A 10 -27.10 4.85 -3.93
CA ILE A 10 -26.32 4.09 -2.96
C ILE A 10 -24.88 4.63 -3.04
N THR A 11 -24.56 5.57 -2.18
CA THR A 11 -23.18 6.03 -1.99
C THR A 11 -22.45 4.95 -1.20
N PHE A 12 -21.61 4.14 -1.87
CA PHE A 12 -20.66 3.31 -1.16
C PHE A 12 -19.70 4.26 -0.44
N ALA A 13 -19.75 4.27 0.89
CA ALA A 13 -18.77 5.01 1.69
C ALA A 13 -17.37 4.45 1.37
N GLN A 14 -16.55 5.24 0.67
CA GLN A 14 -15.19 4.90 0.36
C GLN A 14 -14.41 4.77 1.68
N ARG A 15 -13.73 3.64 1.89
CA ARG A 15 -12.94 3.41 3.10
C ARG A 15 -11.72 4.31 3.08
N THR A 16 -11.56 5.10 4.14
CA THR A 16 -10.37 5.92 4.36
C THR A 16 -9.30 5.15 5.11
N LEU A 17 -8.05 5.60 4.99
CA LEU A 17 -6.92 5.04 5.72
C LEU A 17 -7.17 5.12 7.25
N PRO A 18 -7.19 3.98 7.97
CA PRO A 18 -7.37 4.00 9.41
C PRO A 18 -6.11 4.53 10.12
N LYS A 19 -6.29 5.20 11.28
CA LYS A 19 -5.18 5.63 12.13
C LYS A 19 -4.74 4.47 13.01
N ILE A 20 -3.57 3.92 12.74
CA ILE A 20 -3.01 2.74 13.42
C ILE A 20 -1.55 2.99 13.78
N ASP A 21 -1.13 2.54 14.96
CA ASP A 21 0.26 2.60 15.40
C ASP A 21 1.11 1.57 14.65
N LEU A 22 2.30 2.00 14.25
CA LEU A 22 3.30 1.21 13.52
C LEU A 22 4.67 1.37 14.15
N LYS A 23 5.65 0.68 13.58
CA LYS A 23 7.07 0.84 13.89
C LYS A 23 7.85 1.22 12.63
N THR A 24 8.93 1.96 12.82
CA THR A 24 9.98 2.09 11.78
C THR A 24 10.85 0.83 11.75
N MET A 25 11.72 0.71 10.75
CA MET A 25 12.72 -0.38 10.70
C MET A 25 13.71 -0.34 11.87
N GLU A 26 13.84 0.79 12.54
CA GLU A 26 14.66 0.99 13.74
C GLU A 26 13.89 0.71 15.05
N ASN A 27 12.69 0.13 14.94
CA ASN A 27 11.79 -0.14 16.07
C ASN A 27 11.30 1.11 16.80
N THR A 28 11.30 2.26 16.14
CA THR A 28 10.76 3.51 16.69
C THR A 28 9.25 3.58 16.47
N ALA A 29 8.51 4.05 17.46
CA ALA A 29 7.06 4.23 17.36
C ALA A 29 6.69 5.28 16.31
N THR A 30 5.71 4.97 15.48
CA THR A 30 5.11 5.84 14.48
C THR A 30 3.65 5.42 14.25
N SER A 31 2.99 5.98 13.24
CA SER A 31 1.63 5.56 12.87
C SER A 31 1.35 5.86 11.40
N THR A 32 0.22 5.35 10.90
CA THR A 32 -0.28 5.66 9.56
C THR A 32 -0.56 7.15 9.35
N ALA A 33 -0.63 7.97 10.41
CA ALA A 33 -0.74 9.43 10.30
C ALA A 33 0.50 10.06 9.62
N ALA A 34 1.65 9.37 9.61
CA ALA A 34 2.85 9.78 8.90
C ALA A 34 2.77 9.56 7.38
N PHE A 35 1.78 8.80 6.90
CA PHE A 35 1.61 8.54 5.47
C PHE A 35 1.09 9.79 4.77
N ASP A 36 1.96 10.46 4.05
CA ASP A 36 1.62 11.65 3.29
C ASP A 36 2.37 11.69 1.96
N ASN A 37 1.76 12.30 0.95
CA ASN A 37 2.34 12.47 -0.38
C ASN A 37 1.85 13.76 -1.06
N ASP A 38 1.60 14.81 -0.30
CA ASP A 38 1.19 16.13 -0.81
C ASP A 38 -0.01 16.08 -1.80
N GLY A 39 -0.99 15.23 -1.49
CA GLY A 39 -2.19 15.04 -2.31
C GLY A 39 -2.00 14.17 -3.56
N LYS A 40 -0.83 13.58 -3.74
CA LYS A 40 -0.54 12.62 -4.84
C LYS A 40 -0.89 11.19 -4.42
N PRO A 41 -0.99 10.24 -5.39
CA PRO A 41 -1.32 8.86 -5.08
C PRO A 41 -0.35 8.19 -4.10
N ILE A 42 -0.90 7.34 -3.22
CA ILE A 42 -0.13 6.48 -2.32
C ILE A 42 -0.49 5.02 -2.61
N VAL A 43 0.53 4.20 -2.79
CA VAL A 43 0.40 2.74 -2.81
C VAL A 43 0.86 2.18 -1.47
N ILE A 44 0.06 1.31 -0.86
CA ILE A 44 0.44 0.57 0.34
C ILE A 44 0.54 -0.90 -0.05
N SER A 45 1.74 -1.49 0.07
CA SER A 45 1.98 -2.91 -0.16
C SER A 45 2.30 -3.61 1.15
N PHE A 46 1.43 -4.53 1.57
CA PHE A 46 1.69 -5.43 2.70
C PHE A 46 2.53 -6.62 2.23
N TRP A 47 3.63 -6.87 2.94
CA TRP A 47 4.61 -7.87 2.59
C TRP A 47 5.23 -8.52 3.83
N ALA A 48 6.09 -9.51 3.63
CA ALA A 48 6.93 -10.08 4.67
C ALA A 48 8.26 -10.57 4.10
N THR A 49 9.29 -10.62 4.93
CA THR A 49 10.63 -11.07 4.51
C THR A 49 10.65 -12.51 4.00
N TRP A 50 9.73 -13.36 4.48
CA TRP A 50 9.56 -14.76 4.10
C TRP A 50 8.61 -14.97 2.91
N CYS A 51 8.01 -13.92 2.38
CA CYS A 51 7.01 -13.99 1.30
C CYS A 51 7.68 -13.78 -0.06
N LYS A 52 7.94 -14.86 -0.80
CA LYS A 52 8.59 -14.79 -2.12
C LYS A 52 7.82 -13.98 -3.17
N PRO A 53 6.51 -14.15 -3.36
CA PRO A 53 5.77 -13.34 -4.32
C PRO A 53 5.72 -11.86 -3.93
N CYS A 54 5.75 -11.52 -2.63
CA CYS A 54 5.86 -10.14 -2.17
C CYS A 54 7.17 -9.49 -2.62
N VAL A 55 8.28 -10.19 -2.38
CA VAL A 55 9.61 -9.71 -2.78
C VAL A 55 9.70 -9.56 -4.29
N LYS A 56 9.12 -10.50 -5.03
CA LYS A 56 9.08 -10.44 -6.49
C LYS A 56 8.31 -9.22 -6.99
N GLU A 57 7.11 -8.96 -6.46
CA GLU A 57 6.32 -7.76 -6.78
C GLU A 57 7.11 -6.47 -6.53
N LEU A 58 7.67 -6.34 -5.32
CA LEU A 58 8.41 -5.14 -4.94
C LEU A 58 9.71 -4.97 -5.76
N ASN A 59 10.38 -6.05 -6.14
CA ASN A 59 11.54 -5.98 -7.03
C ASN A 59 11.15 -5.56 -8.45
N THR A 60 10.07 -6.11 -9.01
CA THR A 60 9.59 -5.73 -10.34
C THR A 60 9.19 -4.25 -10.39
N ILE A 61 8.47 -3.77 -9.39
CA ILE A 61 8.11 -2.35 -9.29
C ILE A 61 9.37 -1.47 -9.12
N ALA A 62 10.35 -1.93 -8.35
CA ALA A 62 11.58 -1.16 -8.10
C ALA A 62 12.36 -0.84 -9.38
N GLU A 63 12.29 -1.71 -10.40
CA GLU A 63 12.96 -1.49 -11.68
C GLU A 63 12.43 -0.27 -12.44
N GLU A 64 11.16 0.10 -12.21
CA GLU A 64 10.47 1.20 -12.90
C GLU A 64 10.02 2.33 -11.93
N TYR A 65 10.35 2.22 -10.64
CA TYR A 65 9.80 3.11 -9.62
C TYR A 65 10.19 4.58 -9.83
N GLU A 66 11.40 4.85 -10.27
CA GLU A 66 11.85 6.21 -10.58
C GLU A 66 10.99 6.84 -11.69
N ASP A 67 10.71 6.09 -12.75
CA ASP A 67 9.85 6.55 -13.85
C ASP A 67 8.40 6.77 -13.36
N TRP A 68 7.88 5.86 -12.52
CA TRP A 68 6.54 6.02 -11.93
C TRP A 68 6.43 7.29 -11.09
N VAL A 69 7.46 7.60 -10.29
CA VAL A 69 7.51 8.83 -9.47
C VAL A 69 7.56 10.07 -10.36
N ASP A 70 8.40 10.06 -11.39
CA ASP A 70 8.55 11.19 -12.31
C ASP A 70 7.25 11.47 -13.09
N GLU A 71 6.55 10.43 -13.52
CA GLU A 71 5.34 10.58 -14.33
C GLU A 71 4.08 10.87 -13.50
N THR A 72 3.96 10.30 -12.31
CA THR A 72 2.72 10.34 -11.52
C THR A 72 2.85 10.98 -10.15
N GLY A 73 4.06 11.10 -9.65
CA GLY A 73 4.34 11.53 -8.28
C GLY A 73 3.94 10.51 -7.21
N VAL A 74 3.66 9.25 -7.58
CA VAL A 74 3.26 8.19 -6.65
C VAL A 74 4.30 7.95 -5.57
N LYS A 75 3.86 7.68 -4.35
CA LYS A 75 4.69 7.16 -3.26
C LYS A 75 4.29 5.73 -2.97
N ILE A 76 5.27 4.83 -2.89
CA ILE A 76 5.05 3.46 -2.45
C ILE A 76 5.51 3.31 -1.01
N ILE A 77 4.60 2.82 -0.17
CA ILE A 77 4.82 2.51 1.24
C ILE A 77 4.71 1.00 1.39
N ALA A 78 5.80 0.33 1.75
CA ALA A 78 5.81 -1.10 1.99
C ALA A 78 5.73 -1.37 3.50
N VAL A 79 4.71 -2.11 3.92
CA VAL A 79 4.44 -2.41 5.32
C VAL A 79 4.67 -3.89 5.58
N SER A 80 5.72 -4.21 6.36
CA SER A 80 6.03 -5.58 6.74
C SER A 80 5.09 -6.07 7.83
N ILE A 81 4.57 -7.29 7.64
CA ILE A 81 3.82 -8.02 8.67
C ILE A 81 4.68 -9.04 9.43
N ASP A 82 6.00 -9.00 9.28
CA ASP A 82 6.89 -9.80 10.11
C ASP A 82 6.60 -9.55 11.60
N ASP A 83 6.48 -10.62 12.36
CA ASP A 83 6.22 -10.51 13.80
C ASP A 83 7.43 -9.95 14.57
N SER A 84 7.27 -9.70 15.86
CA SER A 84 8.32 -9.10 16.70
C SER A 84 9.64 -9.89 16.70
N ARG A 85 9.59 -11.22 16.46
CA ARG A 85 10.79 -12.08 16.38
C ARG A 85 11.53 -11.95 15.05
N ASN A 86 10.80 -11.63 13.97
CA ASN A 86 11.33 -11.53 12.61
C ASN A 86 11.53 -10.09 12.13
N MET A 87 11.01 -9.10 12.85
CA MET A 87 11.08 -7.69 12.46
C MET A 87 12.53 -7.20 12.24
N SER A 88 13.50 -7.74 12.97
CA SER A 88 14.92 -7.43 12.80
C SER A 88 15.49 -7.84 11.44
N LYS A 89 14.79 -8.72 10.70
CA LYS A 89 15.19 -9.15 9.35
C LYS A 89 14.74 -8.16 8.27
N VAL A 90 13.82 -7.25 8.57
CA VAL A 90 13.23 -6.32 7.59
C VAL A 90 14.30 -5.40 7.01
N LYS A 91 15.03 -4.67 7.85
CA LYS A 91 16.04 -3.71 7.39
C LYS A 91 17.17 -4.36 6.57
N PRO A 92 17.78 -5.48 6.98
CA PRO A 92 18.74 -6.18 6.15
C PRO A 92 18.18 -6.63 4.80
N LYS A 93 16.91 -7.08 4.77
CA LYS A 93 16.23 -7.49 3.53
C LYS A 93 16.05 -6.30 2.59
N VAL A 94 15.50 -5.19 3.08
CA VAL A 94 15.31 -3.96 2.30
C VAL A 94 16.62 -3.46 1.71
N ASN A 95 17.70 -3.46 2.51
CA ASN A 95 19.02 -3.04 2.07
C ASN A 95 19.60 -3.98 0.99
N ALA A 96 19.42 -5.28 1.16
CA ALA A 96 19.90 -6.28 0.19
C ALA A 96 19.19 -6.16 -1.17
N GLU A 97 17.90 -5.86 -1.17
CA GLU A 97 17.11 -5.64 -2.39
C GLU A 97 17.28 -4.21 -2.95
N MET A 98 17.92 -3.31 -2.20
CA MET A 98 18.14 -1.90 -2.58
C MET A 98 16.84 -1.13 -2.85
N TRP A 99 15.78 -1.42 -2.10
CA TRP A 99 14.52 -0.71 -2.24
C TRP A 99 14.59 0.72 -1.70
N GLU A 100 14.05 1.66 -2.45
CA GLU A 100 13.93 3.08 -2.09
C GLU A 100 12.54 3.45 -1.58
N TYR A 101 11.70 2.45 -1.30
CA TYR A 101 10.37 2.64 -0.72
C TYR A 101 10.43 3.16 0.71
N GLU A 102 9.37 3.85 1.11
CA GLU A 102 9.12 4.14 2.51
C GLU A 102 8.68 2.84 3.22
N ILE A 103 9.36 2.45 4.29
CA ILE A 103 9.19 1.14 4.94
C ILE A 103 8.68 1.32 6.36
N TYR A 104 7.63 0.56 6.70
CA TYR A 104 7.12 0.43 8.06
C TYR A 104 6.97 -1.03 8.45
N CYS A 105 6.84 -1.28 9.76
CA CYS A 105 6.63 -2.60 10.34
C CYS A 105 5.33 -2.61 11.15
N ASP A 106 4.56 -3.68 10.97
CA ASP A 106 3.29 -3.96 11.66
C ASP A 106 3.38 -5.31 12.42
N PRO A 107 4.24 -5.39 13.47
CA PRO A 107 4.59 -6.66 14.10
C PRO A 107 3.42 -7.36 14.78
N ASN A 108 2.38 -6.65 15.15
CA ASN A 108 1.15 -7.19 15.74
C ASN A 108 0.03 -7.41 14.72
N ARG A 109 0.25 -7.04 13.45
CA ARG A 109 -0.74 -7.07 12.37
C ARG A 109 -2.00 -6.21 12.65
N ASP A 110 -1.88 -5.17 13.45
CA ASP A 110 -3.02 -4.30 13.76
C ASP A 110 -3.48 -3.53 12.53
N PHE A 111 -2.53 -3.02 11.75
CA PHE A 111 -2.82 -2.34 10.50
C PHE A 111 -3.32 -3.30 9.43
N ALA A 112 -2.68 -4.45 9.28
CA ALA A 112 -3.14 -5.49 8.36
C ALA A 112 -4.60 -5.90 8.64
N ARG A 113 -4.95 -6.13 9.91
CA ARG A 113 -6.34 -6.45 10.31
C ARG A 113 -7.31 -5.30 10.01
N ALA A 114 -6.94 -4.07 10.33
CA ALA A 114 -7.78 -2.90 10.06
C ALA A 114 -8.05 -2.70 8.56
N MET A 115 -7.09 -3.08 7.71
CA MET A 115 -7.22 -3.05 6.25
C MET A 115 -7.88 -4.30 5.65
N GLY A 116 -8.17 -5.32 6.46
CA GLY A 116 -8.74 -6.59 5.99
C GLY A 116 -7.74 -7.49 5.25
N VAL A 117 -6.45 -7.36 5.56
CA VAL A 117 -5.38 -8.18 4.98
C VAL A 117 -5.30 -9.51 5.70
N SER A 118 -5.64 -10.59 5.01
CA SER A 118 -5.56 -11.97 5.51
C SER A 118 -4.29 -12.69 5.04
N SER A 119 -3.77 -12.33 3.88
CA SER A 119 -2.57 -12.91 3.27
C SER A 119 -1.76 -11.83 2.54
N VAL A 120 -0.49 -12.08 2.32
CA VAL A 120 0.42 -11.20 1.58
C VAL A 120 0.89 -11.89 0.28
N PRO A 121 1.22 -11.12 -0.77
CA PRO A 121 1.10 -9.67 -0.87
C PRO A 121 -0.36 -9.21 -0.95
N HIS A 122 -0.62 -8.02 -0.43
CA HIS A 122 -1.90 -7.33 -0.60
C HIS A 122 -1.60 -5.84 -0.80
N THR A 123 -2.01 -5.30 -1.93
CA THR A 123 -1.66 -3.96 -2.38
C THR A 123 -2.90 -3.09 -2.47
N PHE A 124 -2.81 -1.87 -1.95
CA PHE A 124 -3.88 -0.86 -1.95
C PHE A 124 -3.41 0.40 -2.65
N LEU A 125 -4.31 1.05 -3.37
CA LEU A 125 -4.09 2.37 -3.94
C LEU A 125 -5.01 3.38 -3.28
N LEU A 126 -4.44 4.49 -2.82
CA LEU A 126 -5.16 5.59 -2.17
C LEU A 126 -5.10 6.85 -3.03
N ASN A 127 -6.22 7.58 -3.07
CA ASN A 127 -6.31 8.88 -3.71
C ASN A 127 -5.79 10.02 -2.78
N SER A 128 -5.90 11.26 -3.25
CA SER A 128 -5.48 12.47 -2.53
C SER A 128 -6.14 12.65 -1.16
N ASN A 129 -7.32 12.08 -0.96
CA ASN A 129 -8.08 12.12 0.31
C ASN A 129 -7.77 10.91 1.22
N LYS A 130 -6.75 10.10 0.86
CA LYS A 130 -6.39 8.85 1.55
C LYS A 130 -7.55 7.84 1.59
N GLU A 131 -8.39 7.87 0.57
CA GLU A 131 -9.45 6.88 0.35
C GLU A 131 -8.91 5.73 -0.49
N ILE A 132 -9.28 4.50 -0.12
CA ILE A 132 -8.92 3.29 -0.86
C ILE A 132 -9.76 3.24 -2.13
N VAL A 133 -9.12 3.37 -3.30
CA VAL A 133 -9.81 3.39 -4.60
C VAL A 133 -9.59 2.11 -5.41
N TRP A 134 -8.57 1.33 -5.07
CA TRP A 134 -8.28 0.05 -5.69
C TRP A 134 -7.48 -0.84 -4.75
N GLN A 135 -7.58 -2.16 -4.90
CA GLN A 135 -6.81 -3.14 -4.17
C GLN A 135 -6.63 -4.42 -4.98
N HIS A 136 -5.53 -5.12 -4.72
CA HIS A 136 -5.21 -6.41 -5.33
C HIS A 136 -4.59 -7.36 -4.31
N LYS A 137 -5.01 -8.63 -4.33
CA LYS A 137 -4.48 -9.68 -3.47
C LYS A 137 -3.62 -10.65 -4.27
N GLY A 138 -2.46 -11.00 -3.72
CA GLY A 138 -1.49 -11.85 -4.40
C GLY A 138 -0.68 -11.10 -5.45
N TYR A 139 0.21 -11.82 -6.13
CA TYR A 139 0.99 -11.31 -7.24
C TYR A 139 1.34 -12.41 -8.22
N VAL A 140 1.11 -12.15 -9.50
CA VAL A 140 1.67 -12.86 -10.64
C VAL A 140 2.30 -11.85 -11.60
N ASP A 141 3.25 -12.29 -12.41
CA ASP A 141 3.94 -11.41 -13.36
C ASP A 141 2.95 -10.68 -14.26
N GLY A 142 3.04 -9.36 -14.32
CA GLY A 142 2.15 -8.48 -15.07
C GLY A 142 1.13 -7.72 -14.22
N ASP A 143 0.88 -8.11 -12.97
CA ASP A 143 -0.06 -7.41 -12.08
C ASP A 143 0.37 -5.97 -11.80
N GLU A 144 1.69 -5.69 -11.83
CA GLU A 144 2.24 -4.33 -11.68
C GLU A 144 1.79 -3.39 -12.80
N ILE A 145 1.49 -3.92 -13.98
CA ILE A 145 1.00 -3.12 -15.12
C ILE A 145 -0.38 -2.55 -14.80
N GLU A 146 -1.30 -3.38 -14.29
CA GLU A 146 -2.62 -2.91 -13.87
C GLU A 146 -2.52 -1.89 -12.75
N LEU A 147 -1.63 -2.12 -11.77
CA LEU A 147 -1.39 -1.17 -10.70
C LEU A 147 -0.94 0.19 -11.27
N TYR A 148 0.00 0.19 -12.19
CA TYR A 148 0.49 1.42 -12.82
C TYR A 148 -0.62 2.17 -13.57
N GLU A 149 -1.43 1.46 -14.37
CA GLU A 149 -2.59 2.05 -15.06
C GLU A 149 -3.55 2.74 -14.08
N LYS A 150 -3.82 2.12 -12.91
CA LYS A 150 -4.65 2.70 -11.86
C LYS A 150 -4.02 3.94 -11.21
N ILE A 151 -2.71 3.95 -11.04
CA ILE A 151 -1.98 5.12 -10.54
C ILE A 151 -2.08 6.28 -11.55
N GLU A 152 -1.86 6.01 -12.84
CA GLU A 152 -1.99 7.01 -13.91
C GLU A 152 -3.39 7.65 -13.95
N GLU A 153 -4.45 6.84 -13.82
CA GLU A 153 -5.84 7.32 -13.77
C GLU A 153 -6.07 8.36 -12.65
N LEU A 154 -5.36 8.22 -11.51
CA LEU A 154 -5.44 9.16 -10.38
C LEU A 154 -4.58 10.41 -10.56
N ALA A 155 -3.48 10.30 -11.30
CA ALA A 155 -2.50 11.37 -11.47
C ALA A 155 -2.93 12.42 -12.51
N HIS A 156 -3.89 12.07 -13.35
CA HIS A 156 -4.42 12.88 -14.46
C HIS A 156 -5.92 13.02 -14.40
#